data_07fcca2f608502d0a388feb6a740450d
#
_entry.id   07fcca2f608502d0a388feb6a740450d
#
_cell.length_a   1.000
_cell.length_b   1.000
_cell.length_c   1.000
_cell.angle_alpha   90.00
_cell.angle_beta   90.00
_cell.angle_gamma   90.00
#
_symmetry.space_group_name_H-M   'P 1'
#
loop_
_entity.id
_entity.type
_entity.pdbx_description
1 polymer ?
#
loop_
_entity_poly.entity_id
_entity_poly.type
_entity_poly.pdbx_seq_one_letter_code
_entity_poly.pdbx_strand_id
1 'polypeptide(L)'
;GHGYQTFLQVFENSCNPGFVKMGLTLGKEKLFSYLDLFGFGEKTGIDLNGEGTGIIFSLDKVKDLELATTAFGQGVSVTPIQQTTAVSAVVNGGKLYTPYIVKSFSEPETNTIIKENSPKLVRTTISEDTSKTMRYALESVVARGGGKYAYIDGYRVGGKTGTAQKVQNGKYLVNNYIMSFMAVVPANDPKAILYVAIDNPKKTALLSSYTTAPVARRILLDIIDALDIKKQDGGIEKVHEWMDPTYMILPDVVGKTVKEATKELYPLEVEYSGTGEKVIEQSPSAGTKVETTSKVRLMLTS
;
A
#
# COMPACT_ATOMS: atom_id res chain seq x y z
N GLY A 1 21.87 6.92 6.81
CA GLY A 1 21.89 5.45 6.67
C GLY A 1 21.38 4.80 7.94
N HIS A 2 20.84 3.59 7.85
CA HIS A 2 20.23 2.89 8.99
C HIS A 2 21.26 2.13 9.85
N GLY A 3 22.56 2.25 9.57
CA GLY A 3 23.60 1.51 10.28
C GLY A 3 23.51 -0.01 10.04
N TYR A 4 23.93 -0.80 11.03
CA TYR A 4 23.82 -2.25 10.99
C TYR A 4 22.36 -2.68 11.20
N GLN A 5 21.88 -3.58 10.34
CA GLN A 5 20.48 -4.06 10.35
C GLN A 5 20.43 -5.58 10.25
N THR A 6 19.49 -6.18 10.94
CA THR A 6 19.11 -7.58 10.71
C THR A 6 18.34 -7.69 9.38
N PHE A 7 18.20 -8.93 8.88
CA PHE A 7 17.42 -9.20 7.67
C PHE A 7 15.99 -8.64 7.74
N LEU A 8 15.30 -8.84 8.88
CA LEU A 8 13.95 -8.32 9.08
C LEU A 8 13.92 -6.79 9.07
N GLN A 9 14.88 -6.12 9.72
CA GLN A 9 14.97 -4.66 9.73
C GLN A 9 15.24 -4.05 8.35
N VAL A 10 16.01 -4.74 7.49
CA VAL A 10 16.15 -4.34 6.08
C VAL A 10 14.80 -4.32 5.37
N PHE A 11 13.95 -5.32 5.66
CA PHE A 11 12.62 -5.43 5.09
C PHE A 11 11.66 -4.38 5.66
N GLU A 12 11.65 -4.20 6.99
CA GLU A 12 10.85 -3.19 7.71
C GLU A 12 11.14 -1.76 7.22
N ASN A 13 12.43 -1.43 7.09
CA ASN A 13 12.89 -0.10 6.70
C ASN A 13 12.95 0.10 5.17
N SER A 14 12.66 -0.94 4.39
CA SER A 14 12.81 -0.91 2.93
C SER A 14 14.20 -0.40 2.51
N CYS A 15 15.26 -0.93 3.13
CA CYS A 15 16.63 -0.44 2.99
C CYS A 15 17.24 -0.88 1.66
N ASN A 16 17.34 0.01 0.67
CA ASN A 16 17.87 -0.32 -0.66
C ASN A 16 19.26 -0.96 -0.62
N PRO A 17 20.28 -0.45 0.12
CA PRO A 17 21.58 -1.12 0.25
C PRO A 17 21.47 -2.56 0.78
N GLY A 18 20.56 -2.81 1.72
CA GLY A 18 20.30 -4.15 2.24
C GLY A 18 19.74 -5.08 1.16
N PHE A 19 18.73 -4.63 0.41
CA PHE A 19 18.17 -5.40 -0.72
C PHE A 19 19.20 -5.65 -1.82
N VAL A 20 20.05 -4.66 -2.15
CA VAL A 20 21.18 -4.85 -3.08
C VAL A 20 22.09 -5.98 -2.61
N LYS A 21 22.49 -5.96 -1.32
CA LYS A 21 23.34 -7.02 -0.76
C LYS A 21 22.67 -8.39 -0.85
N MET A 22 21.37 -8.47 -0.54
CA MET A 22 20.60 -9.71 -0.67
C MET A 22 20.57 -10.21 -2.12
N GLY A 23 20.25 -9.32 -3.09
CA GLY A 23 20.19 -9.66 -4.50
C GLY A 23 21.53 -10.15 -5.06
N LEU A 24 22.62 -9.43 -4.75
CA LEU A 24 23.96 -9.84 -5.15
C LEU A 24 24.39 -11.16 -4.50
N THR A 25 23.98 -11.43 -3.25
CA THR A 25 24.25 -12.70 -2.58
C THR A 25 23.43 -13.85 -3.18
N LEU A 26 22.16 -13.59 -3.55
CA LEU A 26 21.28 -14.57 -4.18
C LEU A 26 21.74 -14.95 -5.59
N GLY A 27 22.27 -13.98 -6.33
CA GLY A 27 22.68 -14.11 -7.72
C GLY A 27 21.54 -13.96 -8.72
N LYS A 28 21.91 -13.58 -9.95
CA LYS A 28 20.93 -13.24 -10.98
C LYS A 28 20.08 -14.44 -11.42
N GLU A 29 20.68 -15.61 -11.54
CA GLU A 29 20.00 -16.82 -11.97
C GLU A 29 18.83 -17.16 -11.03
N LYS A 30 19.07 -17.12 -9.73
CA LYS A 30 18.02 -17.38 -8.72
C LYS A 30 16.99 -16.27 -8.65
N LEU A 31 17.41 -15.00 -8.63
CA LEU A 31 16.46 -13.89 -8.58
C LEU A 31 15.49 -13.93 -9.76
N PHE A 32 16.01 -14.10 -10.98
CA PHE A 32 15.18 -14.10 -12.19
C PHE A 32 14.34 -15.37 -12.33
N SER A 33 14.84 -16.52 -11.87
CA SER A 33 14.03 -17.74 -11.81
C SER A 33 12.83 -17.60 -10.86
N TYR A 34 12.97 -16.88 -9.76
CA TYR A 34 11.85 -16.57 -8.87
C TYR A 34 10.89 -15.53 -9.47
N LEU A 35 11.37 -14.52 -10.20
CA LEU A 35 10.49 -13.60 -10.92
C LEU A 35 9.61 -14.34 -11.91
N ASP A 36 10.19 -15.26 -12.70
CA ASP A 36 9.46 -16.13 -13.62
C ASP A 36 8.49 -17.05 -12.86
N LEU A 37 8.95 -17.69 -11.77
CA LEU A 37 8.13 -18.57 -10.94
C LEU A 37 6.89 -17.85 -10.36
N PHE A 38 6.99 -16.56 -10.03
CA PHE A 38 5.89 -15.72 -9.60
C PHE A 38 5.05 -15.14 -10.75
N GLY A 39 5.38 -15.44 -12.02
CA GLY A 39 4.61 -15.04 -13.20
C GLY A 39 4.88 -13.61 -13.68
N PHE A 40 5.99 -13.00 -13.29
CA PHE A 40 6.38 -11.70 -13.83
C PHE A 40 6.93 -11.85 -15.25
N GLY A 41 6.57 -10.93 -16.15
CA GLY A 41 6.94 -10.99 -17.56
C GLY A 41 5.95 -11.74 -18.44
N GLU A 42 4.95 -12.38 -17.86
CA GLU A 42 3.90 -13.13 -18.57
C GLU A 42 2.51 -12.55 -18.25
N LYS A 43 1.52 -12.88 -19.09
CA LYS A 43 0.11 -12.59 -18.76
C LYS A 43 -0.37 -13.50 -17.65
N THR A 44 -1.14 -12.97 -16.71
CA THR A 44 -1.73 -13.76 -15.63
C THR A 44 -2.89 -14.65 -16.13
N GLY A 45 -3.44 -14.32 -17.28
CA GLY A 45 -4.60 -15.00 -17.86
C GLY A 45 -5.93 -14.59 -17.22
N ILE A 46 -5.97 -13.40 -16.60
CA ILE A 46 -7.24 -12.83 -16.11
C ILE A 46 -8.24 -12.69 -17.26
N ASP A 47 -9.51 -12.88 -16.96
CA ASP A 47 -10.64 -12.78 -17.91
C ASP A 47 -10.99 -11.35 -18.32
N LEU A 48 -9.97 -10.50 -18.50
CA LEU A 48 -10.08 -9.13 -19.00
C LEU A 48 -9.24 -8.94 -20.26
N ASN A 49 -9.73 -8.11 -21.16
CA ASN A 49 -9.01 -7.73 -22.37
C ASN A 49 -7.91 -6.69 -22.07
N GLY A 50 -6.86 -6.69 -22.90
CA GLY A 50 -5.81 -5.67 -22.83
C GLY A 50 -4.75 -5.92 -21.77
N GLU A 51 -4.60 -7.14 -21.24
CA GLU A 51 -3.57 -7.49 -20.28
C GLU A 51 -2.16 -7.34 -20.85
N GLY A 52 -1.31 -6.58 -20.15
CA GLY A 52 0.10 -6.42 -20.48
C GLY A 52 0.97 -7.48 -19.80
N THR A 53 2.20 -7.67 -20.31
CA THR A 53 3.19 -8.60 -19.75
C THR A 53 4.20 -7.94 -18.81
N GLY A 54 4.20 -6.61 -18.72
CA GLY A 54 5.29 -5.89 -18.05
C GLY A 54 6.60 -5.90 -18.87
N ILE A 55 7.68 -5.48 -18.24
CA ILE A 55 9.02 -5.45 -18.84
C ILE A 55 10.00 -6.01 -17.81
N ILE A 56 10.59 -7.15 -18.10
CA ILE A 56 11.62 -7.81 -17.31
C ILE A 56 12.88 -7.95 -18.17
N PHE A 57 14.04 -7.71 -17.58
CA PHE A 57 15.31 -7.93 -18.29
C PHE A 57 15.47 -9.40 -18.72
N SER A 58 15.97 -9.63 -19.92
CA SER A 58 16.45 -10.96 -20.29
C SER A 58 17.75 -11.27 -19.53
N LEU A 59 17.89 -12.49 -19.03
CA LEU A 59 18.95 -12.87 -18.10
C LEU A 59 20.37 -12.65 -18.67
N ASP A 60 20.56 -12.78 -19.98
CA ASP A 60 21.83 -12.52 -20.68
C ASP A 60 22.27 -11.05 -20.60
N LYS A 61 21.33 -10.12 -20.44
CA LYS A 61 21.60 -8.66 -20.32
C LYS A 61 21.78 -8.21 -18.87
N VAL A 62 21.54 -9.06 -17.89
CA VAL A 62 21.64 -8.73 -16.47
C VAL A 62 23.10 -8.75 -16.04
N LYS A 63 23.62 -7.58 -15.69
CA LYS A 63 24.89 -7.36 -14.98
C LYS A 63 24.63 -6.97 -13.54
N ASP A 64 25.69 -6.69 -12.78
CA ASP A 64 25.60 -6.33 -11.37
C ASP A 64 24.69 -5.11 -11.11
N LEU A 65 24.67 -4.13 -12.01
CA LEU A 65 23.81 -2.96 -11.90
C LEU A 65 22.32 -3.33 -12.05
N GLU A 66 21.98 -4.08 -13.08
CA GLU A 66 20.59 -4.52 -13.32
C GLU A 66 20.15 -5.46 -12.20
N LEU A 67 21.01 -6.35 -11.73
CA LEU A 67 20.73 -7.22 -10.59
C LEU A 67 20.48 -6.39 -9.31
N ALA A 68 21.34 -5.43 -9.02
CA ALA A 68 21.22 -4.57 -7.86
C ALA A 68 19.93 -3.73 -7.90
N THR A 69 19.61 -3.13 -9.05
CA THR A 69 18.39 -2.32 -9.21
C THR A 69 17.12 -3.16 -9.12
N THR A 70 17.10 -4.34 -9.75
CA THR A 70 15.97 -5.27 -9.68
C THR A 70 15.73 -5.74 -8.24
N ALA A 71 16.79 -5.96 -7.47
CA ALA A 71 16.68 -6.43 -6.08
C ALA A 71 15.90 -5.48 -5.16
N PHE A 72 15.93 -4.18 -5.39
CA PHE A 72 15.11 -3.21 -4.65
C PHE A 72 13.89 -2.68 -5.44
N GLY A 73 13.56 -3.29 -6.58
CA GLY A 73 12.33 -3.01 -7.32
C GLY A 73 12.41 -1.88 -8.34
N GLN A 74 13.59 -1.62 -8.92
CA GLN A 74 13.80 -0.69 -10.02
C GLN A 74 14.29 -1.43 -11.27
N GLY A 75 14.22 -0.79 -12.45
CA GLY A 75 14.69 -1.37 -13.71
C GLY A 75 13.73 -2.39 -14.35
N VAL A 76 12.68 -2.80 -13.65
CA VAL A 76 11.60 -3.67 -14.15
C VAL A 76 10.26 -2.96 -14.10
N SER A 77 9.34 -3.36 -14.95
CA SER A 77 7.94 -2.88 -14.94
C SER A 77 7.00 -4.07 -14.87
N VAL A 78 6.04 -4.01 -13.97
CA VAL A 78 5.04 -5.06 -13.76
C VAL A 78 3.64 -4.48 -13.77
N THR A 79 2.66 -5.27 -14.15
CA THR A 79 1.27 -4.81 -14.09
C THR A 79 0.74 -4.91 -12.65
N PRO A 80 -0.25 -4.09 -12.26
CA PRO A 80 -0.91 -4.21 -10.95
C PRO A 80 -1.45 -5.61 -10.67
N ILE A 81 -1.99 -6.29 -11.68
CA ILE A 81 -2.52 -7.65 -11.50
C ILE A 81 -1.41 -8.67 -11.31
N GLN A 82 -0.27 -8.58 -12.03
CA GLN A 82 0.89 -9.42 -11.78
C GLN A 82 1.39 -9.25 -10.35
N GLN A 83 1.52 -7.99 -9.89
CA GLN A 83 1.98 -7.68 -8.53
C GLN A 83 1.03 -8.27 -7.47
N THR A 84 -0.28 -8.09 -7.65
CA THR A 84 -1.29 -8.61 -6.71
C THR A 84 -1.32 -10.13 -6.70
N THR A 85 -1.25 -10.77 -7.87
CA THR A 85 -1.24 -12.23 -8.02
C THR A 85 0.02 -12.85 -7.39
N ALA A 86 1.20 -12.24 -7.63
CA ALA A 86 2.45 -12.69 -7.02
C ALA A 86 2.42 -12.57 -5.49
N VAL A 87 1.97 -11.44 -4.94
CA VAL A 87 1.83 -11.26 -3.48
C VAL A 87 0.78 -12.21 -2.91
N SER A 88 -0.31 -12.48 -3.65
CA SER A 88 -1.28 -13.52 -3.26
C SER A 88 -0.59 -14.86 -3.06
N ALA A 89 0.27 -15.28 -4.00
CA ALA A 89 1.04 -16.51 -3.86
C ALA A 89 2.00 -16.48 -2.66
N VAL A 90 2.64 -15.33 -2.39
CA VAL A 90 3.52 -15.19 -1.21
C VAL A 90 2.78 -15.45 0.10
N VAL A 91 1.52 -15.05 0.24
CA VAL A 91 0.82 -15.08 1.52
C VAL A 91 -0.18 -16.22 1.70
N ASN A 92 -0.50 -16.99 0.64
CA ASN A 92 -1.49 -18.06 0.65
C ASN A 92 -0.89 -19.48 0.71
N GLY A 93 0.37 -19.61 1.16
CA GLY A 93 1.07 -20.90 1.18
C GLY A 93 1.83 -21.22 -0.12
N GLY A 94 2.17 -20.20 -0.90
CA GLY A 94 2.98 -20.33 -2.13
C GLY A 94 2.20 -20.69 -3.38
N LYS A 95 0.88 -20.64 -3.37
CA LYS A 95 0.04 -21.11 -4.48
C LYS A 95 -0.28 -19.98 -5.45
N LEU A 96 0.28 -20.01 -6.65
CA LEU A 96 -0.03 -19.07 -7.71
C LEU A 96 -1.28 -19.54 -8.47
N TYR A 97 -2.32 -18.70 -8.46
CA TYR A 97 -3.57 -18.96 -9.16
C TYR A 97 -3.77 -18.02 -10.35
N THR A 98 -4.49 -18.49 -11.37
CA THR A 98 -5.02 -17.62 -12.41
C THR A 98 -6.11 -16.74 -11.80
N PRO A 99 -5.97 -15.39 -11.82
CA PRO A 99 -7.03 -14.49 -11.33
C PRO A 99 -8.22 -14.50 -12.29
N TYR A 100 -9.43 -14.23 -11.75
CA TYR A 100 -10.63 -14.04 -12.55
C TYR A 100 -11.59 -13.07 -11.83
N ILE A 101 -12.43 -12.38 -12.61
CA ILE A 101 -13.45 -11.44 -12.11
C ILE A 101 -14.83 -12.05 -12.27
N VAL A 102 -15.08 -12.73 -13.38
CA VAL A 102 -16.38 -13.34 -13.65
C VAL A 102 -16.53 -14.62 -12.84
N LYS A 103 -17.47 -14.64 -11.90
CA LYS A 103 -17.79 -15.83 -11.12
C LYS A 103 -18.53 -16.85 -11.96
N SER A 104 -19.61 -16.44 -12.61
CA SER A 104 -20.47 -17.33 -13.37
C SER A 104 -21.22 -16.60 -14.48
N PHE A 105 -21.68 -17.36 -15.46
CA PHE A 105 -22.64 -16.94 -16.47
C PHE A 105 -23.92 -17.71 -16.22
N SER A 106 -25.04 -17.01 -16.19
CA SER A 106 -26.37 -17.61 -16.05
C SER A 106 -27.29 -17.16 -17.16
N GLU A 107 -28.28 -17.98 -17.48
CA GLU A 107 -29.35 -17.65 -18.41
C GLU A 107 -30.28 -16.61 -17.75
N PRO A 108 -30.60 -15.49 -18.43
CA PRO A 108 -31.33 -14.40 -17.80
C PRO A 108 -32.76 -14.78 -17.35
N GLU A 109 -33.42 -15.68 -18.07
CA GLU A 109 -34.83 -16.04 -17.80
C GLU A 109 -34.97 -17.09 -16.68
N THR A 110 -34.02 -18.03 -16.60
CA THR A 110 -34.12 -19.17 -15.68
C THR A 110 -33.17 -19.09 -14.51
N ASN A 111 -32.19 -18.15 -14.50
CA ASN A 111 -31.05 -18.09 -13.59
C ASN A 111 -30.21 -19.38 -13.56
N THR A 112 -30.38 -20.25 -14.56
CA THR A 112 -29.58 -21.48 -14.67
C THR A 112 -28.13 -21.13 -14.97
N ILE A 113 -27.18 -21.63 -14.15
CA ILE A 113 -25.76 -21.41 -14.37
C ILE A 113 -25.33 -22.20 -15.61
N ILE A 114 -24.88 -21.47 -16.65
CA ILE A 114 -24.35 -22.04 -17.89
C ILE A 114 -22.87 -22.41 -17.73
N LYS A 115 -22.11 -21.54 -17.00
CA LYS A 115 -20.70 -21.71 -16.73
C LYS A 115 -20.34 -21.06 -15.42
N GLU A 116 -19.53 -21.74 -14.62
CA GLU A 116 -18.95 -21.19 -13.38
C GLU A 116 -17.44 -21.30 -13.43
N ASN A 117 -16.74 -20.22 -13.06
CA ASN A 117 -15.30 -20.23 -12.89
C ASN A 117 -14.94 -20.72 -11.49
N SER A 118 -13.87 -21.47 -11.38
CA SER A 118 -13.29 -21.96 -10.13
C SER A 118 -11.81 -21.62 -10.05
N PRO A 119 -11.24 -21.56 -8.83
CA PRO A 119 -9.81 -21.29 -8.66
C PRO A 119 -8.95 -22.29 -9.44
N LYS A 120 -8.10 -21.78 -10.33
CA LYS A 120 -7.19 -22.59 -11.13
C LYS A 120 -5.75 -22.39 -10.64
N LEU A 121 -5.22 -23.41 -9.96
CA LEU A 121 -3.81 -23.43 -9.54
C LEU A 121 -2.90 -23.52 -10.78
N VAL A 122 -1.96 -22.58 -10.88
CA VAL A 122 -0.92 -22.58 -11.93
C VAL A 122 0.28 -23.39 -11.47
N ARG A 123 0.84 -23.03 -10.30
CA ARG A 123 2.01 -23.69 -9.70
C ARG A 123 2.18 -23.31 -8.22
N THR A 124 3.05 -24.02 -7.52
CA THR A 124 3.53 -23.64 -6.19
C THR A 124 4.87 -22.93 -6.34
N THR A 125 5.00 -21.74 -5.74
CA THR A 125 6.16 -20.85 -5.87
C THR A 125 7.12 -20.95 -4.69
N ILE A 126 6.60 -21.05 -3.48
CA ILE A 126 7.36 -21.18 -2.22
C ILE A 126 6.67 -22.17 -1.28
N SER A 127 7.38 -22.59 -0.25
CA SER A 127 6.80 -23.46 0.81
C SER A 127 5.85 -22.69 1.70
N GLU A 128 4.96 -23.42 2.41
CA GLU A 128 4.07 -22.85 3.44
C GLU A 128 4.87 -22.16 4.55
N ASP A 129 5.99 -22.71 4.99
CA ASP A 129 6.85 -22.12 6.02
C ASP A 129 7.46 -20.80 5.57
N THR A 130 7.89 -20.71 4.30
CA THR A 130 8.35 -19.45 3.71
C THR A 130 7.20 -18.43 3.64
N SER A 131 6.02 -18.86 3.22
CA SER A 131 4.82 -18.02 3.19
C SER A 131 4.48 -17.48 4.59
N LYS A 132 4.51 -18.33 5.62
CA LYS A 132 4.28 -17.92 7.02
C LYS A 132 5.31 -16.90 7.50
N THR A 133 6.59 -17.12 7.17
CA THR A 133 7.67 -16.17 7.48
C THR A 133 7.44 -14.82 6.78
N MET A 134 7.01 -14.83 5.53
CA MET A 134 6.72 -13.61 4.79
C MET A 134 5.50 -12.86 5.33
N ARG A 135 4.45 -13.58 5.74
CA ARG A 135 3.29 -12.97 6.42
C ARG A 135 3.71 -12.24 7.70
N TYR A 136 4.55 -12.87 8.53
CA TYR A 136 5.11 -12.22 9.71
C TYR A 136 5.95 -10.98 9.36
N ALA A 137 6.81 -11.08 8.36
CA ALA A 137 7.64 -9.95 7.93
C ALA A 137 6.78 -8.77 7.39
N LEU A 138 5.72 -9.05 6.63
CA LEU A 138 4.78 -8.04 6.14
C LEU A 138 4.01 -7.36 7.28
N GLU A 139 3.59 -8.12 8.29
CA GLU A 139 2.96 -7.57 9.50
C GLU A 139 3.94 -6.68 10.28
N SER A 140 5.20 -7.09 10.39
CA SER A 140 6.25 -6.31 11.05
C SER A 140 6.52 -4.97 10.33
N VAL A 141 6.47 -4.94 8.99
CA VAL A 141 6.57 -3.69 8.21
C VAL A 141 5.48 -2.68 8.61
N VAL A 142 4.27 -3.15 8.86
CA VAL A 142 3.14 -2.30 9.27
C VAL A 142 3.24 -1.90 10.74
N ALA A 143 3.63 -2.81 11.62
CA ALA A 143 3.72 -2.54 13.04
C ALA A 143 4.95 -1.70 13.41
N ARG A 144 6.09 -1.89 12.74
CA ARG A 144 7.41 -1.37 13.16
C ARG A 144 8.16 -0.60 12.09
N GLY A 145 7.75 -0.71 10.84
CA GLY A 145 8.49 -0.19 9.69
C GLY A 145 7.79 0.89 8.89
N GLY A 146 8.11 0.94 7.60
CA GLY A 146 7.62 1.94 6.66
C GLY A 146 6.12 1.85 6.32
N GLY A 147 5.43 0.78 6.74
CA GLY A 147 3.99 0.57 6.52
C GLY A 147 3.07 1.10 7.62
N LYS A 148 3.61 1.70 8.64
CA LYS A 148 2.94 2.08 9.90
C LYS A 148 1.63 2.85 9.78
N TYR A 149 1.45 3.68 8.75
CA TYR A 149 0.21 4.42 8.50
C TYR A 149 -0.96 3.55 8.00
N ALA A 150 -0.70 2.28 7.71
CA ALA A 150 -1.73 1.29 7.44
C ALA A 150 -2.12 0.44 8.66
N TYR A 151 -1.50 0.69 9.83
CA TYR A 151 -1.80 -0.05 11.05
C TYR A 151 -3.24 0.21 11.51
N ILE A 152 -3.92 -0.85 11.95
CA ILE A 152 -5.30 -0.80 12.49
C ILE A 152 -5.32 -1.59 13.80
N ASP A 153 -5.66 -0.93 14.90
CA ASP A 153 -5.71 -1.56 16.22
C ASP A 153 -6.72 -2.73 16.27
N GLY A 154 -6.26 -3.84 16.78
CA GLY A 154 -7.04 -5.08 16.88
C GLY A 154 -7.12 -5.88 15.58
N TYR A 155 -6.44 -5.46 14.51
CA TYR A 155 -6.38 -6.19 13.25
C TYR A 155 -4.93 -6.43 12.81
N ARG A 156 -4.66 -7.63 12.34
CA ARG A 156 -3.33 -8.02 11.87
C ARG A 156 -3.18 -7.61 10.40
N VAL A 157 -2.68 -6.40 10.19
CA VAL A 157 -2.43 -5.87 8.83
C VAL A 157 -0.97 -6.08 8.47
N GLY A 158 -0.72 -6.76 7.37
CA GLY A 158 0.59 -6.83 6.74
C GLY A 158 0.66 -5.88 5.55
N GLY A 159 1.86 -5.44 5.16
CA GLY A 159 1.97 -4.63 3.96
C GLY A 159 3.40 -4.25 3.59
N LYS A 160 3.55 -3.62 2.41
CA LYS A 160 4.82 -3.12 1.92
C LYS A 160 4.61 -1.87 1.07
N THR A 161 5.40 -0.85 1.35
CA THR A 161 5.50 0.38 0.54
C THR A 161 6.32 0.14 -0.72
N GLY A 162 5.96 0.81 -1.81
CA GLY A 162 6.74 0.92 -3.03
C GLY A 162 6.84 2.37 -3.48
N THR A 163 8.04 2.82 -3.83
CA THR A 163 8.30 4.14 -4.41
C THR A 163 9.17 3.95 -5.63
N ALA A 164 8.56 3.92 -6.81
CA ALA A 164 9.24 3.70 -8.07
C ALA A 164 9.35 4.99 -8.86
N GLN A 165 10.56 5.32 -9.30
CA GLN A 165 10.79 6.45 -10.20
C GLN A 165 10.28 6.11 -11.60
N LYS A 166 9.53 7.03 -12.22
CA LYS A 166 9.01 6.83 -13.58
C LYS A 166 10.13 6.88 -14.60
N VAL A 167 9.97 6.10 -15.65
CA VAL A 167 10.89 6.05 -16.79
C VAL A 167 10.17 6.53 -18.05
N GLN A 168 10.83 7.39 -18.82
CA GLN A 168 10.39 7.79 -20.15
C GLN A 168 11.59 7.79 -21.09
N ASN A 169 11.45 7.16 -22.26
CA ASN A 169 12.53 7.05 -23.26
C ASN A 169 13.85 6.49 -22.66
N GLY A 170 13.76 5.48 -21.79
CA GLY A 170 14.91 4.84 -21.15
C GLY A 170 15.60 5.66 -20.04
N LYS A 171 15.04 6.81 -19.64
CA LYS A 171 15.61 7.67 -18.58
C LYS A 171 14.65 7.84 -17.42
N TYR A 172 15.18 7.83 -16.21
CA TYR A 172 14.41 8.17 -15.02
C TYR A 172 14.02 9.64 -15.00
N LEU A 173 12.75 9.91 -14.77
CA LEU A 173 12.22 11.26 -14.64
C LEU A 173 12.47 11.80 -13.23
N VAL A 174 13.02 13.02 -13.15
CA VAL A 174 13.23 13.69 -11.87
C VAL A 174 11.88 14.08 -11.25
N ASN A 175 11.69 13.80 -9.96
CA ASN A 175 10.48 14.13 -9.19
C ASN A 175 9.16 13.56 -9.76
N ASN A 176 9.24 12.47 -10.52
CA ASN A 176 8.08 11.75 -11.01
C ASN A 176 8.12 10.31 -10.51
N TYR A 177 7.15 9.95 -9.68
CA TYR A 177 7.11 8.66 -9.00
C TYR A 177 5.75 7.98 -9.16
N ILE A 178 5.76 6.67 -9.14
CA ILE A 178 4.60 5.85 -8.80
C ILE A 178 4.78 5.43 -7.34
N MET A 179 3.88 5.86 -6.50
CA MET A 179 3.85 5.49 -5.09
C MET A 179 2.80 4.42 -4.88
N SER A 180 3.17 3.35 -4.21
CA SER A 180 2.26 2.23 -3.99
C SER A 180 2.32 1.68 -2.57
N PHE A 181 1.26 1.00 -2.19
CA PHE A 181 1.17 0.21 -0.98
C PHE A 181 0.44 -1.10 -1.27
N MET A 182 1.05 -2.19 -0.92
CA MET A 182 0.44 -3.50 -0.93
C MET A 182 0.07 -3.87 0.51
N ALA A 183 -1.19 -4.21 0.74
CA ALA A 183 -1.68 -4.62 2.05
C ALA A 183 -2.29 -6.02 2.01
N VAL A 184 -2.24 -6.69 3.15
CA VAL A 184 -2.80 -8.02 3.38
C VAL A 184 -3.57 -8.00 4.70
N VAL A 185 -4.78 -8.52 4.73
CA VAL A 185 -5.60 -8.57 5.94
C VAL A 185 -6.46 -9.84 6.01
N PRO A 186 -6.51 -10.54 7.18
CA PRO A 186 -5.52 -10.54 8.25
C PRO A 186 -4.16 -11.10 7.78
N ALA A 187 -3.05 -10.61 8.32
CA ALA A 187 -1.72 -11.05 7.86
C ALA A 187 -1.44 -12.53 8.18
N ASN A 188 -1.96 -13.05 9.30
CA ASN A 188 -1.77 -14.44 9.73
C ASN A 188 -2.66 -15.45 8.99
N ASP A 189 -3.85 -15.03 8.51
CA ASP A 189 -4.80 -15.84 7.75
C ASP A 189 -5.45 -14.98 6.66
N PRO A 190 -4.76 -14.71 5.54
CA PRO A 190 -5.15 -13.73 4.53
C PRO A 190 -6.53 -14.00 3.92
N LYS A 191 -7.41 -13.01 4.00
CA LYS A 191 -8.73 -13.00 3.34
C LYS A 191 -8.79 -12.03 2.18
N ALA A 192 -8.00 -10.94 2.24
CA ALA A 192 -7.93 -9.96 1.18
C ALA A 192 -6.52 -9.41 1.01
N ILE A 193 -6.24 -9.03 -0.23
CA ILE A 193 -5.06 -8.25 -0.63
C ILE A 193 -5.56 -6.96 -1.27
N LEU A 194 -4.94 -5.85 -0.90
CA LEU A 194 -5.22 -4.54 -1.46
C LEU A 194 -3.94 -3.97 -2.07
N TYR A 195 -4.00 -3.56 -3.33
CA TYR A 195 -2.95 -2.80 -3.98
C TYR A 195 -3.42 -1.39 -4.29
N VAL A 196 -2.79 -0.40 -3.70
CA VAL A 196 -3.03 1.02 -3.96
C VAL A 196 -1.82 1.60 -4.67
N ALA A 197 -2.02 2.24 -5.81
CA ALA A 197 -0.97 2.95 -6.53
C ALA A 197 -1.45 4.34 -6.93
N ILE A 198 -0.62 5.35 -6.73
CA ILE A 198 -0.87 6.74 -7.13
C ILE A 198 0.24 7.15 -8.09
N ASP A 199 -0.14 7.46 -9.32
CA ASP A 199 0.77 7.92 -10.36
C ASP A 199 1.05 9.42 -10.19
N ASN A 200 2.31 9.74 -10.01
CA ASN A 200 2.84 11.08 -9.99
C ASN A 200 2.09 12.04 -9.04
N PRO A 201 1.94 11.68 -7.75
CA PRO A 201 1.23 12.53 -6.79
C PRO A 201 1.89 13.91 -6.70
N LYS A 202 1.06 14.95 -6.64
CA LYS A 202 1.50 16.34 -6.50
C LYS A 202 1.33 16.80 -5.06
N LYS A 203 2.18 17.71 -4.61
CA LYS A 203 2.08 18.35 -3.27
C LYS A 203 2.12 17.36 -2.07
N THR A 204 2.79 16.23 -2.21
CA THR A 204 2.95 15.24 -1.14
C THR A 204 4.40 15.07 -0.74
N ALA A 205 4.63 14.54 0.47
CA ALA A 205 5.95 14.04 0.83
C ALA A 205 6.35 12.89 -0.11
N LEU A 206 7.62 12.84 -0.51
CA LEU A 206 8.15 11.87 -1.49
C LEU A 206 8.23 10.42 -0.95
N LEU A 207 7.32 10.02 -0.05
CA LEU A 207 7.32 8.70 0.56
C LEU A 207 5.92 8.07 0.49
N SER A 208 5.85 6.85 -0.01
CA SER A 208 4.62 6.05 -0.07
C SER A 208 3.98 5.82 1.30
N SER A 209 4.77 5.81 2.38
CA SER A 209 4.27 5.73 3.75
C SER A 209 3.26 6.82 4.08
N TYR A 210 3.50 8.06 3.63
CA TYR A 210 2.63 9.20 3.89
C TYR A 210 1.53 9.39 2.83
N THR A 211 1.65 8.72 1.69
CA THR A 211 0.77 8.95 0.54
C THR A 211 -0.23 7.81 0.35
N THR A 212 0.26 6.59 0.20
CA THR A 212 -0.59 5.44 -0.14
C THR A 212 -0.99 4.58 1.05
N ALA A 213 -0.17 4.49 2.10
CA ALA A 213 -0.51 3.70 3.26
C ALA A 213 -1.73 4.23 4.05
N PRO A 214 -1.92 5.57 4.26
CA PRO A 214 -3.16 6.08 4.85
C PRO A 214 -4.41 5.83 4.00
N VAL A 215 -4.28 5.91 2.67
CA VAL A 215 -5.38 5.56 1.74
C VAL A 215 -5.72 4.09 1.86
N ALA A 216 -4.70 3.22 1.86
CA ALA A 216 -4.89 1.78 2.06
C ALA A 216 -5.59 1.48 3.39
N ARG A 217 -5.21 2.16 4.48
CA ARG A 217 -5.85 1.99 5.79
C ARG A 217 -7.36 2.27 5.74
N ARG A 218 -7.78 3.33 5.06
CA ARG A 218 -9.22 3.65 4.91
C ARG A 218 -9.96 2.56 4.16
N ILE A 219 -9.41 2.12 3.03
CA ILE A 219 -10.01 1.04 2.24
C ILE A 219 -10.02 -0.29 3.00
N LEU A 220 -8.97 -0.56 3.79
CA LEU A 220 -8.92 -1.77 4.63
C LEU A 220 -10.01 -1.81 5.69
N LEU A 221 -10.41 -0.67 6.26
CA LEU A 221 -11.53 -0.61 7.21
C LEU A 221 -12.85 -1.04 6.54
N ASP A 222 -13.10 -0.59 5.31
CA ASP A 222 -14.27 -1.00 4.55
C ASP A 222 -14.20 -2.50 4.17
N ILE A 223 -13.01 -3.01 3.81
CA ILE A 223 -12.80 -4.44 3.52
C ILE A 223 -13.02 -5.30 4.76
N ILE A 224 -12.51 -4.86 5.91
CA ILE A 224 -12.67 -5.55 7.20
C ILE A 224 -14.15 -5.69 7.55
N ASP A 225 -14.91 -4.63 7.40
CA ASP A 225 -16.35 -4.63 7.64
C ASP A 225 -17.09 -5.52 6.63
N ALA A 226 -16.84 -5.35 5.35
CA ALA A 226 -17.50 -6.09 4.26
C ALA A 226 -17.25 -7.61 4.33
N LEU A 227 -16.07 -8.03 4.81
CA LEU A 227 -15.70 -9.44 4.95
C LEU A 227 -15.93 -9.98 6.38
N ASP A 228 -16.52 -9.17 7.27
CA ASP A 228 -16.75 -9.52 8.69
C ASP A 228 -15.48 -10.06 9.38
N ILE A 229 -14.33 -9.45 9.10
CA ILE A 229 -13.07 -9.85 9.72
C ILE A 229 -13.10 -9.42 11.19
N LYS A 230 -12.91 -10.37 12.06
CA LYS A 230 -12.96 -10.12 13.51
C LYS A 230 -11.63 -9.61 14.04
N LYS A 231 -11.68 -8.80 15.10
CA LYS A 231 -10.49 -8.40 15.86
C LYS A 231 -9.78 -9.64 16.40
N GLN A 232 -8.47 -9.57 16.45
CA GLN A 232 -7.61 -10.68 16.88
C GLN A 232 -6.54 -10.16 17.83
N ASP A 233 -6.29 -10.94 18.88
CA ASP A 233 -5.15 -10.74 19.76
C ASP A 233 -3.87 -11.36 19.17
N GLY A 234 -2.71 -11.05 19.77
CA GLY A 234 -1.41 -11.64 19.41
C GLY A 234 -0.81 -11.11 18.12
N GLY A 235 -1.28 -9.96 17.61
CA GLY A 235 -0.61 -9.21 16.56
C GLY A 235 0.72 -8.62 17.03
N ILE A 236 1.56 -8.21 16.08
CA ILE A 236 2.81 -7.52 16.41
C ILE A 236 2.46 -6.13 16.96
N GLU A 237 2.97 -5.83 18.16
CA GLU A 237 2.77 -4.51 18.76
C GLU A 237 3.43 -3.41 17.94
N LYS A 238 2.72 -2.30 17.77
CA LYS A 238 3.26 -1.09 17.16
C LYS A 238 4.33 -0.46 18.05
N VAL A 239 5.41 -0.01 17.44
CA VAL A 239 6.52 0.64 18.15
C VAL A 239 6.28 2.15 18.34
N HIS A 240 5.32 2.73 17.63
CA HIS A 240 5.10 4.18 17.62
C HIS A 240 3.64 4.54 17.87
N GLU A 241 3.39 5.38 18.88
CA GLU A 241 2.06 5.86 19.24
C GLU A 241 1.46 6.87 18.26
N TRP A 242 2.27 7.50 17.41
CA TRP A 242 1.87 8.59 16.51
C TRP A 242 1.01 8.19 15.31
N MET A 243 0.49 6.95 15.30
CA MET A 243 -0.38 6.40 14.27
C MET A 243 -1.86 6.47 14.64
N ASP A 244 -2.19 6.69 15.90
CA ASP A 244 -3.57 6.89 16.30
C ASP A 244 -3.99 8.29 15.85
N PRO A 245 -5.15 8.45 15.21
CA PRO A 245 -5.65 9.77 14.91
C PRO A 245 -5.75 10.53 16.22
N THR A 246 -4.96 11.59 16.36
CA THR A 246 -5.12 12.51 17.46
C THR A 246 -6.39 13.31 17.20
N TYR A 247 -7.25 13.39 18.21
CA TYR A 247 -8.49 14.14 18.16
C TYR A 247 -8.36 15.40 18.95
N MET A 248 -9.01 16.47 18.48
CA MET A 248 -9.24 17.64 19.28
C MET A 248 -10.73 18.00 19.28
N ILE A 249 -11.16 18.66 20.34
CA ILE A 249 -12.48 19.28 20.39
C ILE A 249 -12.32 20.68 19.81
N LEU A 250 -13.09 21.03 18.79
CA LEU A 250 -12.99 22.31 18.13
C LEU A 250 -13.31 23.44 19.11
N PRO A 251 -12.39 24.41 19.32
CA PRO A 251 -12.70 25.61 20.07
C PRO A 251 -13.70 26.48 19.30
N ASP A 252 -14.38 27.36 20.03
CA ASP A 252 -15.18 28.43 19.42
C ASP A 252 -14.27 29.55 18.95
N VAL A 253 -14.21 29.76 17.66
CA VAL A 253 -13.41 30.83 17.04
C VAL A 253 -14.26 31.88 16.34
N VAL A 254 -15.58 31.82 16.49
CA VAL A 254 -16.48 32.87 15.98
C VAL A 254 -16.24 34.18 16.74
N GLY A 255 -16.17 35.28 16.03
CA GLY A 255 -15.83 36.61 16.55
C GLY A 255 -14.34 36.90 16.69
N LYS A 256 -13.46 35.92 16.58
CA LYS A 256 -12.01 36.10 16.65
C LYS A 256 -11.43 36.56 15.33
N THR A 257 -10.25 37.14 15.38
CA THR A 257 -9.49 37.44 14.16
C THR A 257 -8.98 36.17 13.49
N VAL A 258 -8.74 36.23 12.20
CA VAL A 258 -8.15 35.14 11.44
C VAL A 258 -6.88 34.58 12.09
N LYS A 259 -6.01 35.49 12.60
CA LYS A 259 -4.75 35.10 13.24
C LYS A 259 -4.97 34.35 14.56
N GLU A 260 -5.92 34.78 15.38
CA GLU A 260 -6.27 34.11 16.65
C GLU A 260 -6.92 32.74 16.37
N ALA A 261 -7.88 32.70 15.43
CA ALA A 261 -8.55 31.48 15.02
C ALA A 261 -7.58 30.43 14.49
N THR A 262 -6.66 30.82 13.61
CA THR A 262 -5.63 29.91 13.06
C THR A 262 -4.72 29.34 14.15
N LYS A 263 -4.35 30.17 15.12
CA LYS A 263 -3.50 29.75 16.26
C LYS A 263 -4.21 28.73 17.15
N GLU A 264 -5.49 28.94 17.42
CA GLU A 264 -6.28 28.06 18.29
C GLU A 264 -6.67 26.73 17.58
N LEU A 265 -6.86 26.78 16.29
CA LEU A 265 -7.20 25.60 15.48
C LEU A 265 -5.96 24.76 15.10
N TYR A 266 -4.74 25.24 15.37
CA TYR A 266 -3.55 24.42 15.11
C TYR A 266 -3.63 23.08 15.86
N PRO A 267 -3.36 21.91 15.22
CA PRO A 267 -2.71 21.70 13.92
C PRO A 267 -3.66 21.49 12.72
N LEU A 268 -4.93 21.84 12.81
CA LEU A 268 -5.90 21.65 11.74
C LEU A 268 -5.60 22.53 10.52
N GLU A 269 -5.96 22.03 9.35
CA GLU A 269 -5.94 22.82 8.11
C GLU A 269 -7.18 23.74 8.10
N VAL A 270 -6.98 25.07 7.92
CA VAL A 270 -8.05 26.05 7.90
C VAL A 270 -8.27 26.58 6.49
N GLU A 271 -9.50 26.44 5.99
CA GLU A 271 -9.96 27.04 4.73
C GLU A 271 -10.81 28.28 5.03
N TYR A 272 -10.55 29.38 4.31
CA TYR A 272 -11.27 30.63 4.49
C TYR A 272 -12.19 30.92 3.31
N SER A 273 -13.37 31.50 3.61
CA SER A 273 -14.27 32.13 2.64
C SER A 273 -14.61 33.55 3.12
N GLY A 274 -14.66 34.51 2.18
CA GLY A 274 -14.78 35.95 2.53
C GLY A 274 -13.43 36.65 2.62
N THR A 275 -13.45 37.99 2.80
CA THR A 275 -12.25 38.86 2.71
C THR A 275 -11.99 39.67 4.01
N GLY A 276 -12.85 39.55 4.99
CA GLY A 276 -12.75 40.30 6.24
C GLY A 276 -11.74 39.75 7.24
N GLU A 277 -11.56 40.44 8.35
CA GLU A 277 -10.58 40.08 9.35
C GLU A 277 -11.13 39.21 10.50
N LYS A 278 -12.46 39.08 10.63
CA LYS A 278 -13.10 38.33 11.72
C LYS A 278 -13.92 37.15 11.21
N VAL A 279 -13.87 36.08 11.97
CA VAL A 279 -14.67 34.87 11.74
C VAL A 279 -16.12 35.13 12.16
N ILE A 280 -17.06 34.89 11.25
CA ILE A 280 -18.52 34.98 11.53
C ILE A 280 -19.17 33.60 11.62
N GLU A 281 -18.55 32.56 11.03
CA GLU A 281 -19.04 31.18 11.09
C GLU A 281 -17.88 30.20 10.99
N GLN A 282 -18.00 29.05 11.67
CA GLN A 282 -17.07 27.93 11.56
C GLN A 282 -17.80 26.63 11.25
N SER A 283 -17.17 25.78 10.46
CA SER A 283 -17.67 24.43 10.15
C SER A 283 -16.51 23.42 10.14
N PRO A 284 -16.58 22.35 10.95
CA PRO A 284 -17.64 21.97 11.90
C PRO A 284 -17.80 22.96 13.07
N SER A 285 -18.94 22.88 13.77
CA SER A 285 -19.24 23.75 14.91
C SER A 285 -18.30 23.50 16.11
N ALA A 286 -18.17 24.50 16.95
CA ALA A 286 -17.46 24.39 18.23
C ALA A 286 -17.99 23.21 19.07
N GLY A 287 -17.09 22.55 19.81
CA GLY A 287 -17.40 21.33 20.57
C GLY A 287 -17.39 20.03 19.76
N THR A 288 -17.31 20.09 18.43
CA THR A 288 -17.20 18.88 17.60
C THR A 288 -15.83 18.24 17.80
N LYS A 289 -15.80 16.91 18.01
CA LYS A 289 -14.57 16.12 18.04
C LYS A 289 -14.14 15.81 16.63
N VAL A 290 -12.98 16.30 16.22
CA VAL A 290 -12.41 16.09 14.88
C VAL A 290 -11.00 15.50 14.97
N GLU A 291 -10.59 14.78 13.93
CA GLU A 291 -9.18 14.37 13.80
C GLU A 291 -8.31 15.60 13.53
N THR A 292 -7.10 15.65 14.08
CA THR A 292 -6.14 16.76 13.88
C THR A 292 -5.66 16.92 12.44
N THR A 293 -6.00 15.99 11.57
CA THR A 293 -5.80 16.05 10.11
C THR A 293 -7.00 16.59 9.35
N SER A 294 -8.10 16.93 10.05
CA SER A 294 -9.33 17.44 9.44
C SER A 294 -9.17 18.90 9.02
N LYS A 295 -10.04 19.31 8.07
CA LYS A 295 -10.15 20.70 7.65
C LYS A 295 -11.28 21.39 8.39
N VAL A 296 -11.03 22.64 8.75
CA VAL A 296 -12.06 23.55 9.31
C VAL A 296 -12.27 24.69 8.32
N ARG A 297 -13.53 24.95 7.98
CA ARG A 297 -13.90 26.08 7.14
C ARG A 297 -14.34 27.22 8.03
N LEU A 298 -13.80 28.42 7.76
CA LEU A 298 -14.16 29.65 8.41
C LEU A 298 -14.71 30.63 7.39
N MET A 299 -15.90 31.17 7.68
CA MET A 299 -16.45 32.29 6.95
C MET A 299 -16.03 33.58 7.64
N LEU A 300 -15.50 34.53 6.88
CA LEU A 300 -15.04 35.82 7.34
C LEU A 300 -16.10 36.89 7.05
N THR A 301 -16.05 38.00 7.78
CA THR A 301 -16.83 39.21 7.46
C THR A 301 -16.59 39.65 6.02
N SER A 302 -17.53 40.32 5.44
CA SER A 302 -17.41 40.93 4.11
C SER A 302 -16.45 42.10 4.14
#